data_e5d935e2cbff1b9cd5d6a328e74446a9
#
_entry.id   e5d935e2cbff1b9cd5d6a328e74446a9
#
_cell.length_a   1.000
_cell.length_b   1.000
_cell.length_c   1.000
_cell.angle_alpha   90.00
_cell.angle_beta   90.00
_cell.angle_gamma   90.00
#
_symmetry.space_group_name_H-M   'P 1'
#
loop_
_entity.id
_entity.type
_entity.pdbx_description
1 polymer ?
#
loop_
_entity_poly.entity_id
_entity_poly.type
_entity_poly.pdbx_seq_one_letter_code
_entity_poly.pdbx_strand_id
1 'polypeptide(L)'
;LQAKNIVAAFMLTSAILSMWVMNTSTAIMLLPIGVSVIAVINETVKDLLPSESKNFQFALLLGIAYSASLGGISTPIGTSPNGYLIQYANDNFNQDIGFISWLAIGLPVTLIMVPLVWFILTSLIFPINFKASPETNSKLRTMLEDLGKITSEQKMVAIIFSITAFCWVF
;
A
#
# COMPACT_ATOMS: atom_id res chain seq x y z
N LEU A 1 15.43 2.11 12.35
CA LEU A 1 14.19 1.50 11.85
C LEU A 1 14.40 -0.01 11.65
N GLN A 2 13.38 -0.83 11.93
CA GLN A 2 13.41 -2.25 11.55
C GLN A 2 13.00 -2.36 10.08
N ALA A 3 13.65 -3.22 9.30
CA ALA A 3 13.32 -3.39 7.90
C ALA A 3 11.87 -3.88 7.69
N LYS A 4 11.32 -4.68 8.60
CA LYS A 4 9.90 -5.07 8.61
C LYS A 4 8.94 -3.88 8.66
N ASN A 5 9.31 -2.80 9.38
CA ASN A 5 8.47 -1.60 9.48
C ASN A 5 8.44 -0.81 8.16
N ILE A 6 9.51 -0.89 7.37
CA ILE A 6 9.54 -0.30 6.02
C ILE A 6 8.52 -1.02 5.14
N VAL A 7 8.52 -2.36 5.16
CA VAL A 7 7.53 -3.16 4.44
C VAL A 7 6.10 -2.81 4.90
N ALA A 8 5.87 -2.73 6.23
CA ALA A 8 4.56 -2.36 6.78
C ALA A 8 4.09 -0.98 6.30
N ALA A 9 4.99 0.01 6.29
CA ALA A 9 4.66 1.37 5.81
C ALA A 9 4.26 1.37 4.33
N PHE A 10 5.00 0.66 3.47
CA PHE A 10 4.66 0.51 2.06
C PHE A 10 3.33 -0.21 1.86
N MET A 11 3.10 -1.29 2.59
CA MET A 11 1.84 -2.04 2.52
C MET A 11 0.65 -1.20 2.96
N LEU A 12 0.79 -0.44 4.04
CA LEU A 12 -0.26 0.46 4.53
C LEU A 12 -0.56 1.56 3.51
N THR A 13 0.47 2.21 2.97
CA THR A 13 0.32 3.24 1.93
C THR A 13 -0.34 2.67 0.69
N SER A 14 0.09 1.49 0.23
CA SER A 14 -0.47 0.80 -0.91
C SER A 14 -1.96 0.47 -0.70
N ALA A 15 -2.33 -0.06 0.47
CA ALA A 15 -3.71 -0.37 0.79
C ALA A 15 -4.59 0.89 0.80
N ILE A 16 -4.14 1.97 1.44
CA ILE A 16 -4.91 3.24 1.51
C ILE A 16 -5.10 3.85 0.13
N LEU A 17 -4.05 3.91 -0.69
CA LEU A 17 -4.15 4.44 -2.04
C LEU A 17 -5.07 3.59 -2.91
N SER A 18 -4.98 2.27 -2.80
CA SER A 18 -5.76 1.35 -3.62
C SER A 18 -7.24 1.27 -3.24
N MET A 19 -7.65 1.84 -2.11
CA MET A 19 -9.07 2.06 -1.81
C MET A 19 -9.75 3.00 -2.82
N TRP A 20 -8.97 3.91 -3.44
CA TRP A 20 -9.47 4.99 -4.30
C TRP A 20 -8.95 4.92 -5.73
N VAL A 21 -7.82 4.27 -5.92
CA VAL A 21 -7.12 4.14 -7.20
C VAL A 21 -6.97 2.66 -7.52
N MET A 22 -7.11 2.29 -8.79
CA MET A 22 -6.99 0.89 -9.25
C MET A 22 -5.69 0.24 -8.72
N ASN A 23 -5.78 -1.02 -8.31
CA ASN A 23 -4.67 -1.81 -7.74
C ASN A 23 -3.40 -1.75 -8.59
N THR A 24 -3.55 -1.94 -9.90
CA THR A 24 -2.43 -1.90 -10.85
C THR A 24 -1.74 -0.53 -10.87
N SER A 25 -2.51 0.56 -10.91
CA SER A 25 -1.98 1.92 -10.91
C SER A 25 -1.24 2.23 -9.61
N THR A 26 -1.80 1.81 -8.47
CA THR A 26 -1.16 1.93 -7.16
C THR A 26 0.16 1.18 -7.11
N ALA A 27 0.18 -0.08 -7.59
CA ALA A 27 1.39 -0.89 -7.60
C ALA A 27 2.47 -0.28 -8.51
N ILE A 28 2.12 0.14 -9.73
CA ILE A 28 3.06 0.76 -10.68
C ILE A 28 3.63 2.07 -10.11
N MET A 29 2.83 2.87 -9.42
CA MET A 29 3.28 4.12 -8.81
C MET A 29 4.25 3.90 -7.65
N LEU A 30 4.01 2.88 -6.81
CA LEU A 30 4.86 2.59 -5.65
C LEU A 30 6.10 1.76 -6.00
N LEU A 31 6.10 1.05 -7.13
CA LEU A 31 7.21 0.19 -7.53
C LEU A 31 8.55 0.93 -7.66
N PRO A 32 8.67 2.07 -8.36
CA PRO A 32 9.94 2.80 -8.46
C PRO A 32 10.46 3.27 -7.09
N ILE A 33 9.55 3.70 -6.21
CA ILE A 33 9.89 4.12 -4.84
C ILE A 33 10.41 2.93 -4.04
N GLY A 34 9.73 1.78 -4.12
CA GLY A 34 10.17 0.55 -3.48
C GLY A 34 11.55 0.09 -3.96
N VAL A 35 11.79 0.13 -5.27
CA VAL A 35 13.10 -0.22 -5.87
C VAL A 35 14.20 0.75 -5.38
N SER A 36 13.92 2.04 -5.29
CA SER A 36 14.87 3.02 -4.77
C SER A 36 15.23 2.75 -3.30
N VAL A 37 14.24 2.40 -2.47
CA VAL A 37 14.50 2.02 -1.06
C VAL A 37 15.31 0.73 -0.96
N ILE A 38 15.05 -0.26 -1.80
CA ILE A 38 15.85 -1.49 -1.89
C ILE A 38 17.32 -1.16 -2.21
N ALA A 39 17.56 -0.28 -3.19
CA ALA A 39 18.89 0.14 -3.58
C ALA A 39 19.64 0.81 -2.41
N VAL A 40 18.98 1.73 -1.70
CA VAL A 40 19.55 2.39 -0.51
C VAL A 40 19.90 1.39 0.59
N ILE A 41 19.04 0.41 0.86
CA ILE A 41 19.30 -0.61 1.88
C ILE A 41 20.51 -1.48 1.49
N ASN A 42 20.57 -1.93 0.25
CA ASN A 42 21.68 -2.74 -0.26
C ASN A 42 23.02 -2.00 -0.21
N GLU A 43 23.00 -0.67 -0.38
CA GLU A 43 24.22 0.16 -0.31
C GLU A 43 24.66 0.46 1.13
N THR A 44 23.71 0.67 2.05
CA THR A 44 24.01 1.21 3.38
C THR A 44 24.13 0.16 4.47
N VAL A 45 23.63 -1.06 4.28
CA VAL A 45 23.73 -2.16 5.24
C VAL A 45 24.91 -3.04 4.85
N LYS A 46 26.07 -2.79 5.50
CA LYS A 46 27.38 -3.39 5.13
C LYS A 46 27.44 -4.92 5.29
N ASP A 47 26.73 -5.48 6.26
CA ASP A 47 26.77 -6.93 6.58
C ASP A 47 25.49 -7.66 6.13
N LEU A 48 24.79 -7.11 5.14
CA LEU A 48 23.56 -7.69 4.64
C LEU A 48 23.84 -8.96 3.83
N LEU A 49 23.36 -10.10 4.34
CA LEU A 49 23.46 -11.36 3.62
C LEU A 49 22.68 -11.30 2.31
N PRO A 50 23.18 -11.92 1.21
CA PRO A 50 22.45 -11.95 -0.07
C PRO A 50 21.04 -12.55 0.04
N SER A 51 20.84 -13.51 0.95
CA SER A 51 19.52 -14.09 1.24
C SER A 51 18.58 -13.10 1.92
N GLU A 52 19.08 -12.29 2.88
CA GLU A 52 18.27 -11.27 3.57
C GLU A 52 17.88 -10.12 2.64
N SER A 53 18.80 -9.70 1.77
CA SER A 53 18.52 -8.73 0.71
C SER A 53 17.39 -9.22 -0.20
N LYS A 54 17.48 -10.46 -0.69
CA LYS A 54 16.44 -11.06 -1.53
C LYS A 54 15.10 -11.17 -0.79
N ASN A 55 15.11 -11.62 0.47
CA ASN A 55 13.90 -11.72 1.28
C ASN A 55 13.24 -10.35 1.44
N PHE A 56 14.01 -9.31 1.73
CA PHE A 56 13.49 -7.95 1.85
C PHE A 56 12.89 -7.46 0.54
N GLN A 57 13.56 -7.68 -0.59
CA GLN A 57 13.08 -7.32 -1.93
C GLN A 57 11.74 -7.99 -2.23
N PHE A 58 11.66 -9.32 -2.06
CA PHE A 58 10.41 -10.06 -2.31
C PHE A 58 9.29 -9.63 -1.36
N ALA A 59 9.58 -9.50 -0.07
CA ALA A 59 8.58 -9.08 0.91
C ALA A 59 8.05 -7.67 0.63
N LEU A 60 8.91 -6.73 0.20
CA LEU A 60 8.50 -5.37 -0.14
C LEU A 60 7.65 -5.32 -1.40
N LEU A 61 8.12 -5.93 -2.49
CA LEU A 61 7.43 -5.86 -3.79
C LEU A 61 6.11 -6.64 -3.77
N LEU A 62 6.10 -7.85 -3.21
CA LEU A 62 4.88 -8.63 -3.03
C LEU A 62 3.94 -7.99 -2.01
N GLY A 63 4.51 -7.37 -0.95
CA GLY A 63 3.73 -6.61 0.04
C GLY A 63 2.96 -5.47 -0.59
N ILE A 64 3.59 -4.68 -1.48
CA ILE A 64 2.92 -3.62 -2.26
C ILE A 64 1.78 -4.21 -3.09
N ALA A 65 2.04 -5.28 -3.85
CA ALA A 65 1.05 -5.88 -4.75
C ALA A 65 -0.14 -6.47 -4.00
N TYR A 66 0.10 -7.26 -2.95
CA TYR A 66 -0.98 -7.86 -2.15
C TYR A 66 -1.78 -6.82 -1.39
N SER A 67 -1.11 -5.81 -0.80
CA SER A 67 -1.83 -4.76 -0.08
C SER A 67 -2.61 -3.83 -1.01
N ALA A 68 -2.16 -3.60 -2.24
CA ALA A 68 -2.96 -2.93 -3.25
C ALA A 68 -4.26 -3.72 -3.54
N SER A 69 -4.15 -5.03 -3.75
CA SER A 69 -5.32 -5.89 -4.00
C SER A 69 -6.27 -5.91 -2.80
N LEU A 70 -5.75 -6.03 -1.59
CA LEU A 70 -6.55 -6.02 -0.36
C LEU A 70 -7.20 -4.65 -0.11
N GLY A 71 -6.46 -3.56 -0.34
CA GLY A 71 -6.99 -2.20 -0.22
C GLY A 71 -8.15 -1.95 -1.18
N GLY A 72 -8.03 -2.44 -2.42
CA GLY A 72 -9.08 -2.33 -3.43
C GLY A 72 -10.41 -3.00 -3.04
N ILE A 73 -10.39 -4.00 -2.17
CA ILE A 73 -11.61 -4.64 -1.66
C ILE A 73 -12.40 -3.70 -0.73
N SER A 74 -11.74 -2.75 -0.08
CA SER A 74 -12.36 -1.90 0.96
C SER A 74 -13.51 -1.03 0.46
N THR A 75 -13.48 -0.57 -0.79
CA THR A 75 -14.49 0.34 -1.35
C THR A 75 -15.10 -0.21 -2.62
N PRO A 76 -16.33 0.19 -2.99
CA PRO A 76 -16.96 -0.22 -4.25
C PRO A 76 -16.13 0.09 -5.49
N ILE A 77 -15.36 1.17 -5.45
CA ILE A 77 -14.62 1.72 -6.61
C ILE A 77 -13.14 1.28 -6.65
N GLY A 78 -12.61 0.71 -5.57
CA GLY A 78 -11.20 0.33 -5.48
C GLY A 78 -10.78 -0.75 -6.49
N THR A 79 -11.72 -1.63 -6.89
CA THR A 79 -11.48 -2.62 -7.94
C THR A 79 -12.77 -2.96 -8.68
N SER A 80 -12.66 -3.22 -9.99
CA SER A 80 -13.82 -3.48 -10.87
C SER A 80 -14.73 -4.64 -10.42
N PRO A 81 -14.20 -5.78 -9.90
CA PRO A 81 -15.05 -6.88 -9.41
C PRO A 81 -16.06 -6.47 -8.34
N ASN A 82 -15.74 -5.46 -7.50
CA ASN A 82 -16.67 -4.98 -6.48
C ASN A 82 -17.93 -4.38 -7.11
N GLY A 83 -17.77 -3.55 -8.14
CA GLY A 83 -18.89 -2.99 -8.89
C GLY A 83 -19.76 -4.04 -9.57
N TYR A 84 -19.12 -5.07 -10.16
CA TYR A 84 -19.86 -6.18 -10.75
C TYR A 84 -20.66 -6.98 -9.71
N LEU A 85 -20.10 -7.20 -8.52
CA LEU A 85 -20.80 -7.90 -7.44
C LEU A 85 -22.02 -7.09 -6.96
N ILE A 86 -21.85 -5.77 -6.79
CA ILE A 86 -22.93 -4.87 -6.38
C ILE A 86 -24.05 -4.90 -7.41
N GLN A 87 -23.71 -4.76 -8.70
CA GLN A 87 -24.70 -4.82 -9.77
C GLN A 87 -25.41 -6.17 -9.81
N TYR A 88 -24.68 -7.27 -9.71
CA TYR A 88 -25.25 -8.61 -9.67
C TYR A 88 -26.21 -8.81 -8.50
N ALA A 89 -25.87 -8.28 -7.32
CA ALA A 89 -26.73 -8.36 -6.14
C ALA A 89 -28.03 -7.55 -6.33
N ASN A 90 -27.93 -6.39 -6.94
CA ASN A 90 -29.10 -5.57 -7.26
C ASN A 90 -30.02 -6.29 -8.27
N ASP A 91 -29.47 -6.75 -9.39
CA ASP A 91 -30.26 -7.33 -10.50
C ASP A 91 -30.92 -8.66 -10.12
N ASN A 92 -30.29 -9.50 -9.29
CA ASN A 92 -30.77 -10.85 -8.98
C ASN A 92 -31.47 -10.98 -7.62
N PHE A 93 -31.12 -10.12 -6.66
CA PHE A 93 -31.62 -10.22 -5.27
C PHE A 93 -32.33 -8.95 -4.81
N ASN A 94 -32.45 -7.94 -5.68
CA ASN A 94 -33.04 -6.64 -5.37
C ASN A 94 -32.41 -5.98 -4.13
N GLN A 95 -31.07 -6.14 -4.00
CA GLN A 95 -30.26 -5.63 -2.89
C GLN A 95 -29.50 -4.38 -3.33
N ASP A 96 -29.91 -3.23 -2.82
CA ASP A 96 -29.18 -1.97 -3.06
C ASP A 96 -28.03 -1.85 -2.06
N ILE A 97 -26.83 -2.15 -2.53
CA ILE A 97 -25.60 -2.07 -1.72
C ILE A 97 -24.94 -0.72 -1.96
N GLY A 98 -25.22 0.23 -1.07
CA GLY A 98 -24.57 1.54 -1.09
C GLY A 98 -23.10 1.51 -0.66
N PHE A 99 -22.41 2.63 -0.90
CA PHE A 99 -20.96 2.78 -0.58
C PHE A 99 -20.64 2.47 0.88
N ILE A 100 -21.42 3.02 1.82
CA ILE A 100 -21.21 2.82 3.27
C ILE A 100 -21.44 1.36 3.67
N SER A 101 -22.47 0.72 3.10
CA SER A 101 -22.77 -0.70 3.39
C SER A 101 -21.63 -1.60 2.93
N TRP A 102 -21.03 -1.32 1.77
CA TRP A 102 -19.86 -2.05 1.29
C TRP A 102 -18.65 -1.80 2.18
N LEU A 103 -18.37 -0.53 2.51
CA LEU A 103 -17.24 -0.13 3.36
C LEU A 103 -17.28 -0.79 4.72
N ALA A 104 -18.48 -0.94 5.31
CA ALA A 104 -18.68 -1.60 6.61
C ALA A 104 -18.21 -3.06 6.63
N ILE A 105 -18.16 -3.72 5.47
CA ILE A 105 -17.68 -5.10 5.32
C ILE A 105 -16.24 -5.11 4.79
N GLY A 106 -15.96 -4.38 3.73
CA GLY A 106 -14.66 -4.39 3.04
C GLY A 106 -13.53 -3.83 3.88
N LEU A 107 -13.76 -2.74 4.62
CA LEU A 107 -12.73 -2.11 5.44
C LEU A 107 -12.25 -3.01 6.60
N PRO A 108 -13.12 -3.64 7.42
CA PRO A 108 -12.67 -4.59 8.44
C PRO A 108 -11.87 -5.76 7.88
N VAL A 109 -12.28 -6.31 6.73
CA VAL A 109 -11.54 -7.38 6.04
C VAL A 109 -10.13 -6.91 5.72
N THR A 110 -9.98 -5.73 5.12
CA THR A 110 -8.67 -5.17 4.78
C THR A 110 -7.81 -4.90 6.02
N LEU A 111 -8.41 -4.34 7.08
CA LEU A 111 -7.72 -4.05 8.35
C LEU A 111 -7.18 -5.31 9.04
N ILE A 112 -7.80 -6.47 8.83
CA ILE A 112 -7.33 -7.75 9.34
C ILE A 112 -6.31 -8.38 8.39
N MET A 113 -6.61 -8.37 7.08
CA MET A 113 -5.82 -9.11 6.11
C MET A 113 -4.47 -8.45 5.81
N VAL A 114 -4.38 -7.12 5.78
CA VAL A 114 -3.10 -6.43 5.51
C VAL A 114 -2.04 -6.73 6.58
N PRO A 115 -2.32 -6.59 7.89
CA PRO A 115 -1.37 -7.01 8.93
C PRO A 115 -1.06 -8.51 8.91
N LEU A 116 -2.05 -9.36 8.61
CA LEU A 116 -1.85 -10.79 8.51
C LEU A 116 -0.87 -11.13 7.37
N VAL A 117 -1.08 -10.59 6.18
CA VAL A 117 -0.19 -10.79 5.03
C VAL A 117 1.19 -10.22 5.30
N TRP A 118 1.28 -9.03 5.93
CA TRP A 118 2.56 -8.48 6.36
C TRP A 118 3.32 -9.43 7.28
N PHE A 119 2.66 -9.98 8.30
CA PHE A 119 3.26 -10.94 9.22
C PHE A 119 3.73 -12.22 8.48
N ILE A 120 2.89 -12.77 7.61
CA ILE A 120 3.20 -13.97 6.82
C ILE A 120 4.41 -13.70 5.92
N LEU A 121 4.41 -12.59 5.16
CA LEU A 121 5.49 -12.26 4.23
C LEU A 121 6.81 -12.00 4.96
N THR A 122 6.80 -11.23 6.05
CA THR A 122 8.04 -10.77 6.71
C THR A 122 8.58 -11.71 7.79
N SER A 123 7.79 -12.71 8.22
CA SER A 123 8.18 -13.59 9.32
C SER A 123 8.18 -15.07 8.94
N LEU A 124 7.29 -15.52 8.04
CA LEU A 124 7.16 -16.93 7.68
C LEU A 124 7.81 -17.24 6.33
N ILE A 125 7.48 -16.48 5.26
CA ILE A 125 7.93 -16.78 3.89
C ILE A 125 9.29 -16.16 3.62
N PHE A 126 9.45 -14.87 3.89
CA PHE A 126 10.66 -14.10 3.67
C PHE A 126 11.15 -13.48 5.00
N PRO A 127 11.72 -14.27 5.91
CA PRO A 127 12.14 -13.75 7.22
C PRO A 127 13.14 -12.61 7.06
N ILE A 128 12.82 -11.47 7.65
CA ILE A 128 13.63 -10.25 7.64
C ILE A 128 14.10 -9.99 9.07
N ASN A 129 15.39 -10.14 9.34
CA ASN A 129 15.94 -10.02 10.71
C ASN A 129 16.94 -8.89 10.88
N PHE A 130 17.22 -8.10 9.85
CA PHE A 130 18.16 -6.99 9.93
C PHE A 130 17.49 -5.67 10.32
N LYS A 131 18.29 -4.77 10.87
CA LYS A 131 17.90 -3.38 11.18
C LYS A 131 18.53 -2.45 10.16
N ALA A 132 17.77 -1.44 9.74
CA ALA A 132 18.32 -0.35 8.95
C ALA A 132 19.41 0.38 9.73
N SER A 133 20.53 0.66 9.08
CA SER A 133 21.65 1.37 9.69
C SER A 133 21.29 2.84 9.97
N PRO A 134 22.03 3.55 10.84
CA PRO A 134 21.87 5.01 10.97
C PRO A 134 22.07 5.73 9.63
N GLU A 135 22.99 5.23 8.79
CA GLU A 135 23.23 5.74 7.45
C GLU A 135 22.03 5.57 6.52
N THR A 136 21.35 4.40 6.57
CA THR A 136 20.09 4.16 5.85
C THR A 136 19.03 5.20 6.24
N ASN A 137 18.86 5.44 7.54
CA ASN A 137 17.89 6.41 8.04
C ASN A 137 18.24 7.83 7.57
N SER A 138 19.51 8.21 7.56
CA SER A 138 19.97 9.50 7.04
C SER A 138 19.68 9.64 5.54
N LYS A 139 20.03 8.65 4.72
CA LYS A 139 19.76 8.68 3.28
C LYS A 139 18.26 8.75 2.96
N LEU A 140 17.44 7.94 3.64
CA LEU A 140 15.98 8.00 3.46
C LEU A 140 15.41 9.36 3.87
N ARG A 141 15.96 9.98 4.90
CA ARG A 141 15.58 11.33 5.32
C ARG A 141 15.99 12.39 4.29
N THR A 142 17.19 12.31 3.74
CA THR A 142 17.63 13.20 2.66
C THR A 142 16.71 13.06 1.44
N MET A 143 16.37 11.83 1.03
CA MET A 143 15.41 11.61 -0.07
C MET A 143 14.05 12.26 0.22
N LEU A 144 13.58 12.24 1.47
CA LEU A 144 12.35 12.93 1.85
C LEU A 144 12.50 14.46 1.82
N GLU A 145 13.62 14.99 2.27
CA GLU A 145 13.94 16.42 2.25
C GLU A 145 14.09 16.96 0.81
N ASP A 146 14.65 16.14 -0.10
CA ASP A 146 14.79 16.46 -1.53
C ASP A 146 13.46 16.58 -2.28
N LEU A 147 12.38 15.98 -1.75
CA LEU A 147 11.03 16.20 -2.29
C LEU A 147 10.55 17.65 -2.11
N GLY A 148 11.18 18.41 -1.20
CA GLY A 148 10.88 19.81 -0.96
C GLY A 148 9.51 20.03 -0.30
N LYS A 149 9.04 21.28 -0.38
CA LYS A 149 7.73 21.66 0.14
C LYS A 149 6.63 21.31 -0.86
N ILE A 150 5.46 20.90 -0.32
CA ILE A 150 4.27 20.65 -1.13
C ILE A 150 3.95 21.86 -1.99
N THR A 151 3.89 21.68 -3.30
CA THR A 151 3.60 22.73 -4.27
C THR A 151 2.11 23.10 -4.29
N SER A 152 1.78 24.24 -4.89
CA SER A 152 0.38 24.66 -5.03
C SER A 152 -0.43 23.68 -5.88
N GLU A 153 0.18 23.12 -6.91
CA GLU A 153 -0.43 22.13 -7.79
C GLU A 153 -0.73 20.81 -7.03
N GLN A 154 0.20 20.36 -6.20
CA GLN A 154 0.00 19.17 -5.36
C GLN A 154 -1.11 19.37 -4.34
N LYS A 155 -1.22 20.58 -3.74
CA LYS A 155 -2.33 20.93 -2.85
C LYS A 155 -3.67 20.92 -3.58
N MET A 156 -3.71 21.47 -4.79
CA MET A 156 -4.92 21.49 -5.62
C MET A 156 -5.39 20.06 -5.95
N VAL A 157 -4.46 19.19 -6.35
CA VAL A 157 -4.78 17.76 -6.61
C VAL A 157 -5.32 17.09 -5.34
N ALA A 158 -4.69 17.31 -4.19
CA ALA A 158 -5.16 16.74 -2.92
C ALA A 158 -6.57 17.24 -2.54
N ILE A 159 -6.88 18.52 -2.75
CA ILE A 159 -8.19 19.10 -2.47
C ILE A 159 -9.24 18.50 -3.41
N ILE A 160 -8.98 18.47 -4.73
CA ILE A 160 -9.92 17.91 -5.72
C ILE A 160 -10.17 16.44 -5.39
N PHE A 161 -9.12 15.66 -5.12
CA PHE A 161 -9.25 14.26 -4.75
C PHE A 161 -10.11 14.08 -3.49
N SER A 162 -9.88 14.89 -2.46
CA SER A 162 -10.65 14.81 -1.21
C SER A 162 -12.12 15.16 -1.41
N ILE A 163 -12.43 16.18 -2.22
CA ILE A 163 -13.80 16.54 -2.55
C ILE A 163 -14.49 15.42 -3.34
N THR A 164 -13.80 14.86 -4.34
CA THR A 164 -14.33 13.74 -5.14
C THR A 164 -14.60 12.53 -4.27
N ALA A 165 -13.67 12.14 -3.40
CA ALA A 165 -13.85 11.03 -2.47
C ALA A 165 -15.04 11.27 -1.52
N PHE A 166 -15.19 12.50 -1.02
CA PHE A 166 -16.34 12.88 -0.20
C PHE A 166 -17.68 12.72 -0.96
N CYS A 167 -17.76 13.22 -2.20
CA CYS A 167 -18.96 13.09 -3.03
C CYS A 167 -19.30 11.65 -3.42
N TRP A 168 -18.35 10.72 -3.36
CA TRP A 168 -18.63 9.30 -3.61
C TRP A 168 -19.19 8.59 -2.37
N VAL A 169 -18.86 9.08 -1.19
CA VAL A 169 -19.32 8.50 0.07
C VAL A 169 -20.69 9.01 0.48
N PHE A 170 -20.98 10.30 0.18
CA PHE A 170 -22.20 11.03 0.59
C PHE A 170 -22.96 11.60 -0.61
#